data_104bcbdd6fd9d4d75fba5849c22c80af
#
_entry.id   104bcbdd6fd9d4d75fba5849c22c80af
#
_cell.length_a   1.000
_cell.length_b   1.000
_cell.length_c   1.000
_cell.angle_alpha   90.00
_cell.angle_beta   90.00
_cell.angle_gamma   90.00
#
_symmetry.space_group_name_H-M   'P 1'
#
loop_
_entity.id
_entity.type
_entity.pdbx_description
1 polymer ?
#
loop_
_entity_poly.entity_id
_entity_poly.type
_entity_poly.pdbx_seq_one_letter_code
_entity_poly.pdbx_strand_id
1 'polypeptide(L)'
;MNVLQAAKIRIRNVFANGCKIYLSFSSGKDSLCMANLVYEMILSGELDPKQLTVTFIDEEGLYPSMVEAAHRWRRNFLSVGAKFLWFCLPFKQVSVIDHLSSSESWITWEPGKEDVWMRKPPDFAIMYSPYLHYAGEMNYQTFCSKAFSDGIQLVGLRTAESLTRLKCIANTKMERITRGGKFYPIYDWADSDVWLYIKERNLEFPEIYMRLYEAGVRKNALRLCAFFGDCGTQGLRWIAETDNDLWERIQRREPNASLVLLYWDSEMFRRTTRKRGELEEESEKKDYKALCKDLLFLHPEKYTIAKDTKSHLDH
;
A
#
# COMPACT_ATOMS: atom_id res chain seq x y z
N MET A 1 -19.67 -15.37 -12.90
CA MET A 1 -19.58 -14.52 -11.68
C MET A 1 -18.50 -13.51 -11.94
N ASN A 2 -18.77 -12.21 -11.81
CA ASN A 2 -17.77 -11.17 -11.99
C ASN A 2 -16.97 -10.95 -10.67
N VAL A 3 -15.85 -10.21 -10.75
CA VAL A 3 -14.95 -9.98 -9.61
C VAL A 3 -15.62 -9.24 -8.45
N LEU A 4 -16.58 -8.35 -8.71
CA LEU A 4 -17.35 -7.64 -7.69
C LEU A 4 -18.24 -8.61 -6.88
N GLN A 5 -18.98 -9.48 -7.57
CA GLN A 5 -19.81 -10.49 -6.92
C GLN A 5 -18.96 -11.47 -6.10
N ALA A 6 -17.81 -11.87 -6.63
CA ALA A 6 -16.86 -12.73 -5.93
C ALA A 6 -16.34 -12.07 -4.64
N ALA A 7 -15.98 -10.78 -4.70
CA ALA A 7 -15.53 -10.02 -3.54
C ALA A 7 -16.63 -9.93 -2.46
N LYS A 8 -17.88 -9.63 -2.85
CA LYS A 8 -19.03 -9.61 -1.92
C LYS A 8 -19.25 -10.95 -1.22
N ILE A 9 -19.19 -12.06 -1.96
CA ILE A 9 -19.35 -13.41 -1.38
C ILE A 9 -18.23 -13.68 -0.38
N ARG A 10 -16.98 -13.36 -0.71
CA ARG A 10 -15.83 -13.53 0.18
C ARG A 10 -15.97 -12.74 1.48
N ILE A 11 -16.37 -11.48 1.39
CA ILE A 11 -16.60 -10.62 2.56
C ILE A 11 -17.72 -11.19 3.42
N ARG A 12 -18.86 -11.55 2.82
CA ARG A 12 -19.99 -12.16 3.54
C ARG A 12 -19.59 -13.42 4.29
N ASN A 13 -18.82 -14.30 3.65
CA ASN A 13 -18.36 -15.56 4.28
C ASN A 13 -17.46 -15.28 5.49
N VAL A 14 -16.59 -14.26 5.43
CA VAL A 14 -15.73 -13.89 6.55
C VAL A 14 -16.56 -13.33 7.72
N PHE A 15 -17.55 -12.49 7.47
CA PHE A 15 -18.44 -11.96 8.52
C PHE A 15 -19.34 -13.05 9.13
N ALA A 16 -19.75 -14.03 8.33
CA ALA A 16 -20.59 -15.15 8.82
C ALA A 16 -19.88 -16.02 9.89
N ASN A 17 -18.55 -15.96 9.99
CA ASN A 17 -17.80 -16.66 11.03
C ASN A 17 -17.95 -16.05 12.44
N GLY A 18 -18.61 -14.89 12.56
CA GLY A 18 -18.88 -14.24 13.86
C GLY A 18 -17.64 -13.68 14.58
N CYS A 19 -16.47 -13.68 13.92
CA CYS A 19 -15.24 -13.14 14.50
C CYS A 19 -15.15 -11.60 14.34
N LYS A 20 -14.22 -10.98 15.07
CA LYS A 20 -13.89 -9.58 14.88
C LYS A 20 -13.25 -9.38 13.49
N ILE A 21 -13.67 -8.33 12.81
CA ILE A 21 -13.16 -7.96 11.50
C ILE A 21 -12.45 -6.60 11.59
N TYR A 22 -11.21 -6.57 11.12
CA TYR A 22 -10.41 -5.35 11.02
C TYR A 22 -10.24 -4.98 9.55
N LEU A 23 -10.77 -3.85 9.13
CA LEU A 23 -10.61 -3.33 7.78
C LEU A 23 -9.41 -2.39 7.75
N SER A 24 -8.32 -2.81 7.08
CA SER A 24 -7.14 -1.96 6.87
C SER A 24 -7.45 -0.91 5.80
N PHE A 25 -7.57 0.33 6.21
CA PHE A 25 -7.84 1.47 5.34
C PHE A 25 -6.59 2.34 5.22
N SER A 26 -6.16 2.68 4.01
CA SER A 26 -4.97 3.49 3.75
C SER A 26 -5.25 4.75 2.91
N SER A 27 -6.52 5.05 2.64
CA SER A 27 -6.97 6.09 1.70
C SER A 27 -6.51 5.90 0.23
N GLY A 28 -5.74 4.87 -0.08
CA GLY A 28 -5.40 4.50 -1.45
C GLY A 28 -6.59 3.88 -2.20
N LYS A 29 -6.60 3.95 -3.53
CA LYS A 29 -7.72 3.53 -4.40
C LYS A 29 -8.26 2.14 -4.10
N ASP A 30 -7.38 1.18 -3.82
CA ASP A 30 -7.75 -0.22 -3.58
C ASP A 30 -8.45 -0.39 -2.22
N SER A 31 -7.88 0.22 -1.17
CA SER A 31 -8.51 0.24 0.16
C SER A 31 -9.81 1.04 0.18
N LEU A 32 -9.92 2.07 -0.67
CA LEU A 32 -11.14 2.86 -0.85
C LEU A 32 -12.27 2.01 -1.45
N CYS A 33 -11.99 1.26 -2.52
CA CYS A 33 -12.96 0.34 -3.11
C CYS A 33 -13.44 -0.71 -2.11
N MET A 34 -12.51 -1.29 -1.34
CA MET A 34 -12.85 -2.29 -0.33
C MET A 34 -13.67 -1.66 0.82
N ALA A 35 -13.30 -0.46 1.27
CA ALA A 35 -14.05 0.25 2.30
C ALA A 35 -15.48 0.57 1.84
N ASN A 36 -15.65 1.08 0.62
CA ASN A 36 -16.97 1.35 0.07
C ASN A 36 -17.81 0.07 -0.08
N LEU A 37 -17.19 -1.01 -0.55
CA LEU A 37 -17.86 -2.29 -0.72
C LEU A 37 -18.41 -2.82 0.61
N VAL A 38 -17.61 -2.79 1.68
CA VAL A 38 -18.03 -3.18 3.03
C VAL A 38 -19.12 -2.22 3.55
N TYR A 39 -18.95 -0.92 3.32
CA TYR A 39 -19.92 0.10 3.74
C TYR A 39 -21.28 -0.08 3.06
N GLU A 40 -21.33 -0.31 1.74
CA GLU A 40 -22.57 -0.62 1.01
C GLU A 40 -23.27 -1.88 1.55
N MET A 41 -22.49 -2.92 1.86
CA MET A 41 -23.02 -4.16 2.42
C MET A 41 -23.56 -3.99 3.85
N ILE A 42 -23.01 -3.06 4.64
CA ILE A 42 -23.59 -2.66 5.93
C ILE A 42 -24.90 -1.89 5.71
N LEU A 43 -24.92 -0.91 4.82
CA LEU A 43 -26.12 -0.13 4.51
C LEU A 43 -27.28 -1.00 3.99
N SER A 44 -26.97 -2.06 3.26
CA SER A 44 -27.99 -3.03 2.77
C SER A 44 -28.42 -4.05 3.83
N GLY A 45 -27.86 -4.00 5.05
CA GLY A 45 -28.16 -4.94 6.13
C GLY A 45 -27.51 -6.34 5.95
N GLU A 46 -26.59 -6.48 4.99
CA GLU A 46 -25.89 -7.76 4.75
C GLU A 46 -24.82 -8.06 5.79
N LEU A 47 -24.26 -7.02 6.42
CA LEU A 47 -23.16 -7.13 7.40
C LEU A 47 -23.50 -6.40 8.69
N ASP A 48 -23.13 -6.97 9.83
CA ASP A 48 -23.25 -6.33 11.14
C ASP A 48 -22.08 -5.35 11.39
N PRO A 49 -22.32 -4.04 11.48
CA PRO A 49 -21.27 -3.07 11.74
C PRO A 49 -20.58 -3.24 13.09
N LYS A 50 -21.19 -3.91 14.06
CA LYS A 50 -20.63 -4.15 15.39
C LYS A 50 -19.42 -5.11 15.35
N GLN A 51 -19.35 -5.96 14.32
CA GLN A 51 -18.20 -6.84 14.09
C GLN A 51 -17.01 -6.10 13.47
N LEU A 52 -17.25 -4.91 12.87
CA LEU A 52 -16.27 -4.18 12.10
C LEU A 52 -15.53 -3.14 12.93
N THR A 53 -14.21 -3.16 12.81
CA THR A 53 -13.31 -2.09 13.23
C THR A 53 -12.45 -1.68 12.04
N VAL A 54 -12.63 -0.46 11.55
CA VAL A 54 -11.75 0.12 10.53
C VAL A 54 -10.49 0.63 11.18
N THR A 55 -9.33 0.33 10.60
CA THR A 55 -8.03 0.75 11.13
C THR A 55 -7.32 1.60 10.09
N PHE A 56 -6.90 2.79 10.48
CA PHE A 56 -6.10 3.70 9.66
C PHE A 56 -4.76 3.94 10.36
N ILE A 57 -3.68 3.53 9.70
CA ILE A 57 -2.31 3.83 10.14
C ILE A 57 -1.92 5.13 9.46
N ASP A 58 -1.78 6.14 10.27
CA ASP A 58 -1.37 7.46 9.84
C ASP A 58 0.16 7.55 9.88
N GLU A 59 0.77 7.58 8.72
CA GLU A 59 2.21 7.55 8.55
C GLU A 59 2.86 8.96 8.61
N GLU A 60 2.15 9.98 9.17
CA GLU A 60 2.58 11.38 9.27
C GLU A 60 2.77 12.03 7.88
N GLY A 61 3.69 11.50 7.07
CA GLY A 61 4.03 12.00 5.74
C GLY A 61 3.05 11.56 4.66
N LEU A 62 1.79 11.97 4.75
CA LEU A 62 0.74 11.68 3.78
C LEU A 62 0.28 12.93 3.04
N TYR A 63 -0.19 12.75 1.80
CA TYR A 63 -0.82 13.84 1.06
C TYR A 63 -2.08 14.34 1.77
N PRO A 64 -2.33 15.67 1.78
CA PRO A 64 -3.51 16.25 2.43
C PRO A 64 -4.83 15.59 1.99
N SER A 65 -5.00 15.33 0.70
CA SER A 65 -6.20 14.67 0.15
C SER A 65 -6.40 13.23 0.64
N MET A 66 -5.33 12.52 1.02
CA MET A 66 -5.43 11.19 1.65
C MET A 66 -5.96 11.31 3.09
N VAL A 67 -5.49 12.31 3.83
CA VAL A 67 -5.93 12.59 5.20
C VAL A 67 -7.40 13.02 5.20
N GLU A 68 -7.82 13.87 4.27
CA GLU A 68 -9.21 14.28 4.07
C GLU A 68 -10.11 13.08 3.76
N ALA A 69 -9.68 12.20 2.87
CA ALA A 69 -10.40 10.96 2.58
C ALA A 69 -10.54 10.08 3.83
N ALA A 70 -9.51 9.98 4.67
CA ALA A 70 -9.57 9.24 5.92
C ALA A 70 -10.58 9.84 6.91
N HIS A 71 -10.62 11.16 7.05
CA HIS A 71 -11.62 11.86 7.86
C HIS A 71 -13.05 11.62 7.37
N ARG A 72 -13.28 11.67 6.05
CA ARG A 72 -14.57 11.39 5.43
C ARG A 72 -15.03 9.96 5.72
N TRP A 73 -14.18 8.97 5.47
CA TRP A 73 -14.50 7.57 5.71
C TRP A 73 -14.67 7.23 7.18
N ARG A 74 -13.92 7.91 8.07
CA ARG A 74 -14.18 7.80 9.51
C ARG A 74 -15.59 8.23 9.86
N ARG A 75 -16.05 9.39 9.36
CA ARG A 75 -17.45 9.85 9.59
C ARG A 75 -18.46 8.83 9.06
N ASN A 76 -18.25 8.31 7.85
CA ASN A 76 -19.16 7.34 7.24
C ASN A 76 -19.27 6.07 8.07
N PHE A 77 -18.14 5.47 8.48
CA PHE A 77 -18.20 4.24 9.29
C PHE A 77 -18.78 4.44 10.69
N LEU A 78 -18.46 5.55 11.33
CA LEU A 78 -19.06 5.88 12.63
C LEU A 78 -20.58 6.09 12.52
N SER A 79 -21.08 6.68 11.45
CA SER A 79 -22.54 6.91 11.26
C SER A 79 -23.35 5.62 11.12
N VAL A 80 -22.73 4.53 10.69
CA VAL A 80 -23.38 3.21 10.60
C VAL A 80 -23.11 2.32 11.83
N GLY A 81 -22.43 2.84 12.86
CA GLY A 81 -22.17 2.14 14.12
C GLY A 81 -20.92 1.23 14.11
N ALA A 82 -20.09 1.28 13.08
CA ALA A 82 -18.79 0.62 13.07
C ALA A 82 -17.75 1.42 13.87
N LYS A 83 -16.69 0.74 14.34
CA LYS A 83 -15.56 1.41 15.00
C LYS A 83 -14.56 1.89 13.96
N PHE A 84 -13.89 3.02 14.25
CA PHE A 84 -12.79 3.51 13.45
C PHE A 84 -11.62 3.90 14.37
N LEU A 85 -10.48 3.24 14.21
CA LEU A 85 -9.25 3.48 14.96
C LEU A 85 -8.24 4.19 14.06
N TRP A 86 -7.81 5.37 14.48
CA TRP A 86 -6.82 6.18 13.79
C TRP A 86 -5.55 6.19 14.62
N PHE A 87 -4.46 5.59 14.11
CA PHE A 87 -3.21 5.46 14.82
C PHE A 87 -2.17 6.45 14.29
N CYS A 88 -1.67 7.29 15.18
CA CYS A 88 -0.50 8.14 14.98
C CYS A 88 0.61 7.63 15.92
N LEU A 89 1.27 6.55 15.55
CA LEU A 89 2.25 5.86 16.39
C LEU A 89 3.66 5.94 15.77
N PRO A 90 4.72 5.90 16.60
CA PRO A 90 6.11 6.01 16.15
C PRO A 90 6.62 4.72 15.51
N PHE A 91 6.15 4.41 14.30
CA PHE A 91 6.58 3.26 13.54
C PHE A 91 7.89 3.50 12.79
N LYS A 92 8.74 2.47 12.78
CA LYS A 92 9.90 2.42 11.90
C LYS A 92 9.46 2.14 10.46
N GLN A 93 9.92 2.98 9.54
CA GLN A 93 9.71 2.79 8.12
C GLN A 93 11.04 2.80 7.36
N VAL A 94 11.09 2.06 6.25
CA VAL A 94 12.20 2.17 5.31
C VAL A 94 12.03 3.50 4.56
N SER A 95 13.08 4.31 4.54
CA SER A 95 13.09 5.56 3.81
C SER A 95 14.04 5.46 2.62
N VAL A 96 13.59 5.90 1.45
CA VAL A 96 14.44 5.97 0.25
C VAL A 96 15.45 7.12 0.31
N ILE A 97 15.26 8.05 1.25
CA ILE A 97 16.14 9.21 1.46
C ILE A 97 17.33 8.81 2.34
N ASP A 98 17.17 7.83 3.21
CA ASP A 98 18.14 7.42 4.22
C ASP A 98 19.34 6.67 3.65
N HIS A 99 19.29 6.23 2.39
CA HIS A 99 20.49 5.74 1.69
C HIS A 99 21.63 6.78 1.58
N LEU A 100 21.32 8.04 1.93
CA LEU A 100 22.26 9.16 1.95
C LEU A 100 22.75 9.48 3.36
N SER A 101 22.18 8.85 4.38
CA SER A 101 22.56 8.99 5.79
C SER A 101 22.89 7.63 6.39
N SER A 102 23.53 7.62 7.55
CA SER A 102 23.90 6.40 8.28
C SER A 102 22.73 5.63 8.89
N SER A 103 21.51 6.16 8.82
CA SER A 103 20.30 5.52 9.34
C SER A 103 19.32 5.22 8.22
N GLU A 104 19.04 3.94 7.96
CA GLU A 104 18.12 3.48 6.90
C GLU A 104 16.64 3.52 7.31
N SER A 105 16.27 4.28 8.33
CA SER A 105 14.91 4.26 8.86
C SER A 105 14.42 5.62 9.29
N TRP A 106 13.20 5.92 8.86
CA TRP A 106 12.42 7.06 9.30
C TRP A 106 11.38 6.62 10.33
N ILE A 107 11.18 7.41 11.39
CA ILE A 107 10.20 7.12 12.43
C ILE A 107 9.04 8.10 12.28
N THR A 108 7.85 7.56 12.00
CA THR A 108 6.61 8.35 11.96
C THR A 108 6.27 8.86 13.36
N TRP A 109 5.70 10.05 13.46
CA TRP A 109 5.25 10.62 14.73
C TRP A 109 6.29 10.48 15.86
N GLU A 110 7.56 10.72 15.51
CA GLU A 110 8.71 10.51 16.38
C GLU A 110 8.61 11.41 17.62
N PRO A 111 8.60 10.82 18.84
CA PRO A 111 8.61 11.58 20.08
C PRO A 111 9.84 12.48 20.20
N GLY A 112 9.64 13.70 20.70
CA GLY A 112 10.70 14.72 20.81
C GLY A 112 10.91 15.52 19.52
N LYS A 113 10.13 15.27 18.46
CA LYS A 113 10.12 16.04 17.21
C LYS A 113 8.75 16.65 16.90
N GLU A 114 7.93 16.85 17.91
CA GLU A 114 6.54 17.34 17.77
C GLU A 114 6.46 18.72 17.10
N ASP A 115 7.47 19.55 17.29
CA ASP A 115 7.59 20.89 16.70
C ASP A 115 7.85 20.88 15.18
N VAL A 116 8.36 19.77 14.66
CA VAL A 116 8.65 19.60 13.23
C VAL A 116 7.76 18.56 12.54
N TRP A 117 6.83 17.94 13.24
CA TRP A 117 5.86 17.05 12.58
C TRP A 117 5.17 17.76 11.42
N MET A 118 4.96 17.05 10.32
CA MET A 118 4.38 17.62 9.09
C MET A 118 3.00 18.21 9.29
N ARG A 119 2.28 17.74 10.31
CA ARG A 119 0.96 18.23 10.75
C ARG A 119 0.68 17.81 12.18
N LYS A 120 -0.34 18.41 12.79
CA LYS A 120 -0.83 17.94 14.09
C LYS A 120 -1.65 16.67 13.91
N PRO A 121 -1.51 15.67 14.81
CA PRO A 121 -2.42 14.54 14.83
C PRO A 121 -3.83 15.02 15.22
N PRO A 122 -4.91 14.38 14.73
CA PRO A 122 -6.25 14.68 15.20
C PRO A 122 -6.40 14.39 16.69
N ASP A 123 -7.22 15.18 17.40
CA ASP A 123 -7.43 15.02 18.86
C ASP A 123 -7.95 13.63 19.25
N PHE A 124 -8.62 12.93 18.35
CA PHE A 124 -9.12 11.57 18.54
C PHE A 124 -8.12 10.49 18.16
N ALA A 125 -6.91 10.85 17.68
CA ALA A 125 -5.90 9.89 17.26
C ALA A 125 -5.35 9.11 18.47
N ILE A 126 -5.04 7.86 18.21
CA ILE A 126 -4.43 6.97 19.19
C ILE A 126 -2.91 7.17 19.09
N MET A 127 -2.36 7.83 20.11
CA MET A 127 -0.94 8.16 20.20
C MET A 127 -0.13 7.16 21.05
N TYR A 128 -0.80 6.19 21.67
CA TYR A 128 -0.18 5.17 22.50
C TYR A 128 -0.83 3.80 22.27
N SER A 129 -0.03 2.76 22.32
CA SER A 129 -0.52 1.39 22.30
C SER A 129 0.35 0.48 23.16
N PRO A 130 -0.25 -0.46 23.92
CA PRO A 130 0.51 -1.42 24.72
C PRO A 130 1.33 -2.41 23.87
N TYR A 131 1.12 -2.46 22.56
CA TYR A 131 1.85 -3.30 21.62
C TYR A 131 3.11 -2.64 21.05
N LEU A 132 3.35 -1.36 21.38
CA LEU A 132 4.51 -0.57 20.93
C LEU A 132 5.05 0.21 22.11
N HIS A 133 6.20 -0.19 22.63
CA HIS A 133 6.74 0.32 23.90
C HIS A 133 7.70 1.51 23.71
N TYR A 134 8.42 1.57 22.57
CA TYR A 134 9.32 2.67 22.24
C TYR A 134 9.34 2.99 20.73
N ALA A 135 9.78 4.19 20.42
CA ALA A 135 9.81 4.68 19.05
C ALA A 135 10.73 3.85 18.15
N GLY A 136 10.24 3.47 16.99
CA GLY A 136 11.01 2.67 16.02
C GLY A 136 11.19 1.21 16.40
N GLU A 137 10.54 0.72 17.46
CA GLU A 137 10.59 -0.69 17.88
C GLU A 137 10.16 -1.65 16.75
N MET A 138 9.13 -1.27 16.00
CA MET A 138 8.59 -2.10 14.94
C MET A 138 8.00 -1.27 13.80
N ASN A 139 7.81 -1.93 12.67
CA ASN A 139 7.00 -1.38 11.58
C ASN A 139 5.50 -1.63 11.83
N TYR A 140 4.65 -0.93 11.09
CA TYR A 140 3.20 -1.03 11.25
C TYR A 140 2.63 -2.41 10.92
N GLN A 141 3.28 -3.20 10.02
CA GLN A 141 2.82 -4.55 9.70
C GLN A 141 2.97 -5.49 10.89
N THR A 142 4.11 -5.41 11.59
CA THR A 142 4.36 -6.19 12.81
C THR A 142 3.40 -5.77 13.92
N PHE A 143 3.18 -4.46 14.08
CA PHE A 143 2.19 -3.93 15.01
C PHE A 143 0.78 -4.48 14.73
N CYS A 144 0.29 -4.35 13.49
CA CYS A 144 -1.05 -4.85 13.12
C CYS A 144 -1.19 -6.35 13.37
N SER A 145 -0.14 -7.13 13.11
CA SER A 145 -0.17 -8.57 13.33
C SER A 145 -0.29 -8.94 14.82
N LYS A 146 0.22 -8.10 15.72
CA LYS A 146 0.08 -8.27 17.18
C LYS A 146 -1.25 -7.70 17.69
N ALA A 147 -1.54 -6.45 17.33
CA ALA A 147 -2.67 -5.69 17.86
C ALA A 147 -4.04 -6.24 17.41
N PHE A 148 -4.09 -6.88 16.24
CA PHE A 148 -5.33 -7.40 15.65
C PHE A 148 -5.31 -8.92 15.49
N SER A 149 -4.56 -9.61 16.33
CA SER A 149 -4.42 -11.08 16.31
C SER A 149 -5.69 -11.82 16.73
N ASP A 150 -6.64 -11.15 17.34
CA ASP A 150 -7.92 -11.70 17.82
C ASP A 150 -9.04 -11.65 16.76
N GLY A 151 -8.71 -11.30 15.51
CA GLY A 151 -9.69 -11.18 14.42
C GLY A 151 -9.08 -11.39 13.04
N ILE A 152 -9.90 -11.18 12.02
CA ILE A 152 -9.49 -11.25 10.61
C ILE A 152 -9.27 -9.84 10.07
N GLN A 153 -8.10 -9.62 9.47
CA GLN A 153 -7.76 -8.34 8.84
C GLN A 153 -8.10 -8.39 7.35
N LEU A 154 -9.07 -7.59 6.91
CA LEU A 154 -9.34 -7.35 5.49
C LEU A 154 -8.35 -6.33 4.95
N VAL A 155 -7.60 -6.72 3.93
CA VAL A 155 -6.58 -5.87 3.29
C VAL A 155 -6.86 -5.75 1.81
N GLY A 156 -6.94 -4.52 1.30
CA GLY A 156 -7.18 -4.20 -0.10
C GLY A 156 -5.93 -4.41 -0.96
N LEU A 157 -5.45 -5.65 -1.05
CA LEU A 157 -4.26 -6.02 -1.79
C LEU A 157 -4.64 -6.86 -3.02
N ARG A 158 -4.02 -6.54 -4.17
CA ARG A 158 -4.28 -7.20 -5.45
C ARG A 158 -3.05 -7.94 -5.97
N THR A 159 -3.26 -9.11 -6.59
CA THR A 159 -2.20 -9.91 -7.20
C THR A 159 -1.55 -9.21 -8.40
N ALA A 160 -2.34 -8.43 -9.14
CA ALA A 160 -1.88 -7.70 -10.33
C ALA A 160 -0.82 -6.61 -10.05
N GLU A 161 -0.60 -6.23 -8.78
CA GLU A 161 0.32 -5.14 -8.45
C GLU A 161 1.79 -5.57 -8.41
N SER A 162 2.11 -6.81 -8.09
CA SER A 162 3.49 -7.32 -8.10
C SER A 162 3.54 -8.85 -7.96
N LEU A 163 4.64 -9.45 -8.47
CA LEU A 163 4.93 -10.88 -8.29
C LEU A 163 5.06 -11.28 -6.81
N THR A 164 5.57 -10.38 -5.96
CA THR A 164 5.66 -10.63 -4.52
C THR A 164 4.27 -10.77 -3.91
N ARG A 165 3.31 -9.89 -4.29
CA ARG A 165 1.93 -9.97 -3.83
C ARG A 165 1.22 -11.21 -4.37
N LEU A 166 1.46 -11.56 -5.63
CA LEU A 166 0.96 -12.82 -6.20
C LEU A 166 1.47 -14.02 -5.40
N LYS A 167 2.77 -14.10 -5.09
CA LYS A 167 3.35 -15.17 -4.28
C LYS A 167 2.74 -15.24 -2.88
N CYS A 168 2.56 -14.10 -2.20
CA CYS A 168 1.94 -14.05 -0.88
C CYS A 168 0.51 -14.62 -0.89
N ILE A 169 -0.27 -14.35 -1.94
CA ILE A 169 -1.67 -14.79 -2.04
C ILE A 169 -1.76 -16.22 -2.58
N ALA A 170 -0.92 -16.60 -3.55
CA ALA A 170 -0.93 -17.95 -4.15
C ALA A 170 -0.57 -19.06 -3.16
N ASN A 171 0.28 -18.75 -2.16
CA ASN A 171 0.68 -19.69 -1.12
C ASN A 171 -0.39 -19.93 -0.04
N THR A 172 -1.52 -19.21 -0.06
CA THR A 172 -2.61 -19.42 0.88
C THR A 172 -3.58 -20.47 0.36
N LYS A 173 -3.80 -21.55 1.13
CA LYS A 173 -4.77 -22.59 0.78
C LYS A 173 -6.20 -22.01 0.77
N MET A 174 -7.00 -22.52 -0.13
CA MET A 174 -8.41 -22.31 -0.49
C MET A 174 -9.23 -21.14 0.09
N GLU A 175 -9.04 -20.71 1.33
CA GLU A 175 -9.84 -19.64 1.96
C GLU A 175 -9.12 -18.29 2.01
N ARG A 176 -7.87 -18.25 1.54
CA ARG A 176 -7.03 -17.05 1.42
C ARG A 176 -6.86 -16.21 2.70
N ILE A 177 -7.10 -16.83 3.85
CA ILE A 177 -6.69 -16.28 5.13
C ILE A 177 -5.27 -16.75 5.39
N THR A 178 -4.35 -15.80 5.54
CA THR A 178 -2.96 -16.13 5.88
C THR A 178 -2.87 -16.63 7.31
N ARG A 179 -1.75 -17.31 7.68
CA ARG A 179 -1.48 -17.69 9.05
C ARG A 179 -1.52 -16.52 10.05
N GLY A 180 -1.31 -15.29 9.56
CA GLY A 180 -1.41 -14.05 10.35
C GLY A 180 -2.80 -13.42 10.34
N GLY A 181 -3.86 -14.14 9.95
CA GLY A 181 -5.24 -13.64 9.97
C GLY A 181 -5.57 -12.59 8.89
N LYS A 182 -4.72 -12.41 7.86
CA LYS A 182 -4.99 -11.47 6.77
C LYS A 182 -5.80 -12.13 5.67
N PHE A 183 -6.79 -11.42 5.17
CA PHE A 183 -7.67 -11.84 4.09
C PHE A 183 -7.76 -10.75 3.02
N TYR A 184 -7.77 -11.14 1.74
CA TYR A 184 -7.68 -10.24 0.59
C TYR A 184 -8.93 -10.35 -0.31
N PRO A 185 -10.04 -9.68 -0.01
CA PRO A 185 -11.30 -9.87 -0.72
C PRO A 185 -11.25 -9.53 -2.21
N ILE A 186 -10.45 -8.53 -2.58
CA ILE A 186 -10.32 -7.99 -3.95
C ILE A 186 -9.03 -8.42 -4.65
N TYR A 187 -8.42 -9.52 -4.23
CA TYR A 187 -7.10 -9.96 -4.72
C TYR A 187 -7.04 -10.18 -6.24
N ASP A 188 -8.15 -10.54 -6.86
CA ASP A 188 -8.30 -10.85 -8.28
C ASP A 188 -8.75 -9.65 -9.14
N TRP A 189 -8.90 -8.45 -8.54
CA TRP A 189 -9.25 -7.26 -9.28
C TRP A 189 -8.07 -6.76 -10.11
N ALA A 190 -8.33 -6.46 -11.40
CA ALA A 190 -7.40 -5.70 -12.24
C ALA A 190 -7.43 -4.21 -11.89
N ASP A 191 -6.46 -3.44 -12.37
CA ASP A 191 -6.46 -1.98 -12.17
C ASP A 191 -7.67 -1.32 -12.84
N SER A 192 -8.09 -1.84 -14.01
CA SER A 192 -9.33 -1.45 -14.69
C SER A 192 -10.58 -1.65 -13.84
N ASP A 193 -10.67 -2.74 -13.07
CA ASP A 193 -11.83 -3.03 -12.22
C ASP A 193 -11.93 -2.02 -11.07
N VAL A 194 -10.80 -1.64 -10.49
CA VAL A 194 -10.73 -0.62 -9.44
C VAL A 194 -11.25 0.74 -9.95
N TRP A 195 -10.73 1.21 -11.09
CA TRP A 195 -11.15 2.49 -11.66
C TRP A 195 -12.58 2.48 -12.18
N LEU A 196 -13.03 1.34 -12.74
CA LEU A 196 -14.42 1.16 -13.15
C LEU A 196 -15.36 1.22 -11.93
N TYR A 197 -15.02 0.52 -10.85
CA TYR A 197 -15.79 0.55 -9.61
C TYR A 197 -15.89 1.96 -9.03
N ILE A 198 -14.76 2.69 -8.96
CA ILE A 198 -14.74 4.09 -8.50
C ILE A 198 -15.69 4.95 -9.35
N LYS A 199 -15.64 4.80 -10.66
CA LYS A 199 -16.48 5.53 -11.60
C LYS A 199 -17.97 5.18 -11.44
N GLU A 200 -18.31 3.88 -11.43
CA GLU A 200 -19.70 3.41 -11.33
C GLU A 200 -20.36 3.79 -10.02
N ARG A 201 -19.58 3.87 -8.93
CA ARG A 201 -20.07 4.27 -7.59
C ARG A 201 -19.93 5.76 -7.34
N ASN A 202 -19.40 6.52 -8.28
CA ASN A 202 -19.09 7.95 -8.12
C ASN A 202 -18.32 8.22 -6.82
N LEU A 203 -17.29 7.40 -6.54
CA LEU A 203 -16.52 7.52 -5.31
C LEU A 203 -15.56 8.69 -5.38
N GLU A 204 -15.59 9.52 -4.38
CA GLU A 204 -14.54 10.52 -4.19
C GLU A 204 -13.25 9.83 -3.76
N PHE A 205 -12.18 10.06 -4.50
CA PHE A 205 -10.84 9.54 -4.22
C PHE A 205 -9.84 10.69 -4.04
N PRO A 206 -8.68 10.46 -3.40
CA PRO A 206 -7.68 11.49 -3.18
C PRO A 206 -7.28 12.19 -4.48
N GLU A 207 -7.40 13.52 -4.51
CA GLU A 207 -7.11 14.35 -5.68
C GLU A 207 -5.69 14.13 -6.25
N ILE A 208 -4.75 13.76 -5.39
CA ILE A 208 -3.36 13.49 -5.79
C ILE A 208 -3.26 12.47 -6.94
N TYR A 209 -4.19 11.51 -7.07
CA TYR A 209 -4.20 10.60 -8.21
C TYR A 209 -4.37 11.31 -9.55
N MET A 210 -5.24 12.33 -9.60
CA MET A 210 -5.45 13.14 -10.81
C MET A 210 -4.22 13.95 -11.13
N ARG A 211 -3.65 14.59 -10.13
CA ARG A 211 -2.46 15.43 -10.28
C ARG A 211 -1.23 14.63 -10.75
N LEU A 212 -1.02 13.43 -10.19
CA LEU A 212 0.05 12.55 -10.66
C LEU A 212 -0.20 12.05 -12.10
N TYR A 213 -1.46 11.79 -12.46
CA TYR A 213 -1.81 11.41 -13.81
C TYR A 213 -1.56 12.55 -14.82
N GLU A 214 -1.95 13.78 -14.49
CA GLU A 214 -1.69 14.99 -15.28
C GLU A 214 -0.18 15.28 -15.42
N ALA A 215 0.60 14.97 -14.38
CA ALA A 215 2.06 15.02 -14.41
C ALA A 215 2.71 13.87 -15.23
N GLY A 216 1.91 13.04 -15.90
CA GLY A 216 2.40 11.98 -16.80
C GLY A 216 2.70 10.64 -16.14
N VAL A 217 2.33 10.45 -14.87
CA VAL A 217 2.50 9.13 -14.22
C VAL A 217 1.53 8.12 -14.86
N ARG A 218 2.06 7.01 -15.33
CA ARG A 218 1.26 5.96 -15.99
C ARG A 218 0.21 5.38 -15.03
N LYS A 219 -0.98 5.02 -15.54
CA LYS A 219 -2.11 4.49 -14.73
C LYS A 219 -1.72 3.31 -13.82
N ASN A 220 -0.92 2.38 -14.31
CA ASN A 220 -0.44 1.22 -13.55
C ASN A 220 0.61 1.57 -12.48
N ALA A 221 1.23 2.74 -12.57
CA ALA A 221 2.19 3.28 -11.62
C ALA A 221 1.55 4.24 -10.60
N LEU A 222 0.26 4.55 -10.73
CA LEU A 222 -0.48 5.39 -9.79
C LEU A 222 -0.66 4.66 -8.45
N ARG A 223 0.36 4.74 -7.61
CA ARG A 223 0.38 4.21 -6.24
C ARG A 223 0.67 5.35 -5.28
N LEU A 224 -0.05 5.37 -4.17
CA LEU A 224 0.22 6.31 -3.09
C LEU A 224 0.90 5.55 -1.95
N CYS A 225 1.92 6.16 -1.40
CA CYS A 225 2.59 5.76 -0.18
C CYS A 225 2.97 7.02 0.62
N ALA A 226 3.48 6.85 1.82
CA ALA A 226 4.10 7.94 2.56
C ALA A 226 5.25 8.56 1.74
N PHE A 227 5.53 9.84 1.94
CA PHE A 227 6.48 10.62 1.14
C PHE A 227 7.86 9.98 1.01
N PHE A 228 8.33 9.33 2.04
CA PHE A 228 9.67 8.71 2.10
C PHE A 228 9.68 7.22 1.73
N GLY A 229 8.53 6.61 1.44
CA GLY A 229 8.45 5.22 1.01
C GLY A 229 8.93 5.01 -0.44
N ASP A 230 9.11 3.76 -0.85
CA ASP A 230 9.67 3.35 -2.16
C ASP A 230 9.02 4.02 -3.38
N CYS A 231 7.74 4.38 -3.28
CA CYS A 231 7.00 5.05 -4.35
C CYS A 231 6.93 6.57 -4.16
N GLY A 232 7.47 7.11 -3.07
CA GLY A 232 7.29 8.51 -2.66
C GLY A 232 8.14 9.50 -3.42
N THR A 233 9.30 9.10 -3.93
CA THR A 233 10.28 10.00 -4.56
C THR A 233 9.72 10.79 -5.74
N GLN A 234 8.90 10.20 -6.59
CA GLN A 234 8.24 10.93 -7.70
C GLN A 234 7.26 11.98 -7.17
N GLY A 235 6.56 11.66 -6.08
CA GLY A 235 5.65 12.57 -5.41
C GLY A 235 6.38 13.76 -4.77
N LEU A 236 7.56 13.54 -4.18
CA LEU A 236 8.37 14.60 -3.57
C LEU A 236 8.77 15.67 -4.61
N ARG A 237 9.19 15.25 -5.80
CA ARG A 237 9.52 16.18 -6.87
C ARG A 237 8.30 17.01 -7.26
N TRP A 238 7.17 16.37 -7.47
CA TRP A 238 5.94 17.07 -7.82
C TRP A 238 5.52 18.05 -6.72
N ILE A 239 5.59 17.67 -5.44
CA ILE A 239 5.29 18.56 -4.31
C ILE A 239 6.20 19.79 -4.33
N ALA A 240 7.51 19.59 -4.52
CA ALA A 240 8.47 20.67 -4.56
C ALA A 240 8.21 21.67 -5.72
N GLU A 241 7.63 21.21 -6.83
CA GLU A 241 7.29 22.04 -7.99
C GLU A 241 5.91 22.73 -7.86
N THR A 242 5.00 22.20 -7.03
CA THR A 242 3.58 22.61 -7.07
C THR A 242 2.97 23.01 -5.73
N ASP A 243 3.59 22.63 -4.59
CA ASP A 243 3.06 22.89 -3.24
C ASP A 243 4.20 23.29 -2.29
N ASN A 244 4.57 24.57 -2.33
CA ASN A 244 5.66 25.11 -1.53
C ASN A 244 5.45 24.95 -0.02
N ASP A 245 4.21 25.14 0.46
CA ASP A 245 3.90 25.03 1.90
C ASP A 245 4.09 23.59 2.41
N LEU A 246 3.67 22.62 1.61
CA LEU A 246 3.89 21.20 1.95
C LEU A 246 5.38 20.86 1.83
N TRP A 247 6.06 21.38 0.81
CA TRP A 247 7.48 21.16 0.61
C TRP A 247 8.33 21.69 1.77
N GLU A 248 8.07 22.92 2.26
CA GLU A 248 8.74 23.48 3.43
C GLU A 248 8.53 22.63 4.69
N ARG A 249 7.32 22.09 4.90
CA ARG A 249 7.04 21.19 6.03
C ARG A 249 7.82 19.88 5.90
N ILE A 250 7.92 19.32 4.69
CA ILE A 250 8.71 18.12 4.41
C ILE A 250 10.18 18.37 4.70
N GLN A 251 10.75 19.48 4.21
CA GLN A 251 12.15 19.83 4.44
C GLN A 251 12.46 20.09 5.92
N ARG A 252 11.54 20.72 6.64
CA ARG A 252 11.70 20.94 8.09
C ARG A 252 11.73 19.63 8.86
N ARG A 253 10.90 18.68 8.47
CA ARG A 253 10.82 17.35 9.10
C ARG A 253 11.98 16.45 8.71
N GLU A 254 12.37 16.47 7.43
CA GLU A 254 13.44 15.66 6.84
C GLU A 254 14.30 16.51 5.89
N PRO A 255 15.37 17.14 6.38
CA PRO A 255 16.22 18.02 5.57
C PRO A 255 16.82 17.34 4.35
N ASN A 256 17.07 16.02 4.42
CA ASN A 256 17.61 15.23 3.30
C ASN A 256 16.63 15.09 2.13
N ALA A 257 15.35 15.47 2.29
CA ALA A 257 14.39 15.47 1.20
C ALA A 257 14.85 16.31 0.00
N SER A 258 15.59 17.40 0.27
CA SER A 258 16.18 18.26 -0.80
C SER A 258 17.18 17.54 -1.68
N LEU A 259 17.87 16.52 -1.15
CA LEU A 259 18.83 15.73 -1.91
C LEU A 259 18.16 14.90 -3.01
N VAL A 260 16.90 14.51 -2.81
CA VAL A 260 16.12 13.82 -3.84
C VAL A 260 16.01 14.68 -5.10
N LEU A 261 15.76 15.98 -4.96
CA LEU A 261 15.66 16.90 -6.08
C LEU A 261 17.03 17.14 -6.73
N LEU A 262 18.05 17.36 -5.91
CA LEU A 262 19.41 17.65 -6.38
C LEU A 262 20.00 16.48 -7.19
N TYR A 263 19.74 15.25 -6.75
CA TYR A 263 20.30 14.04 -7.38
C TYR A 263 19.28 13.30 -8.23
N TRP A 264 18.10 13.86 -8.50
CA TRP A 264 17.03 13.20 -9.26
C TRP A 264 17.50 12.66 -10.62
N ASP A 265 18.31 13.46 -11.32
CA ASP A 265 18.85 13.10 -12.62
C ASP A 265 20.16 12.29 -12.56
N SER A 266 20.68 12.02 -11.37
CA SER A 266 21.86 11.18 -11.16
C SER A 266 21.54 9.69 -11.35
N GLU A 267 22.59 8.86 -11.58
CA GLU A 267 22.44 7.41 -11.66
C GLU A 267 21.87 6.79 -10.38
N MET A 268 22.01 7.44 -9.22
CA MET A 268 21.49 6.98 -7.94
C MET A 268 19.95 6.82 -7.97
N PHE A 269 19.24 7.79 -8.54
CA PHE A 269 17.78 7.75 -8.67
C PHE A 269 17.31 7.21 -10.03
N ARG A 270 18.11 7.36 -11.10
CA ARG A 270 17.82 6.78 -12.41
C ARG A 270 17.78 5.25 -12.39
N ARG A 271 18.56 4.60 -11.51
CA ARG A 271 18.55 3.13 -11.35
C ARG A 271 17.17 2.58 -10.98
N THR A 272 16.35 3.34 -10.26
CA THR A 272 15.00 2.88 -9.84
C THR A 272 13.91 3.18 -10.86
N THR A 273 14.05 4.22 -11.69
CA THR A 273 12.96 4.65 -12.60
C THR A 273 13.25 4.45 -14.08
N ARG A 274 14.47 4.77 -14.55
CA ARG A 274 14.80 4.66 -15.99
C ARG A 274 15.27 3.26 -16.40
N LYS A 275 16.05 2.57 -15.58
CA LYS A 275 16.43 1.18 -15.90
C LYS A 275 15.24 0.23 -15.93
N ARG A 276 14.15 0.55 -15.26
CA ARG A 276 12.91 -0.23 -15.35
C ARG A 276 12.18 0.03 -16.68
N GLY A 277 12.14 1.25 -17.18
CA GLY A 277 11.59 1.58 -18.50
C GLY A 277 12.48 1.11 -19.64
N GLU A 278 13.81 1.33 -19.54
CA GLU A 278 14.79 0.86 -20.53
C GLU A 278 14.94 -0.67 -20.50
N LEU A 279 14.81 -1.32 -19.34
CA LEU A 279 14.76 -2.77 -19.21
C LEU A 279 13.43 -3.35 -19.73
N GLU A 280 12.33 -2.62 -19.67
CA GLU A 280 11.07 -3.02 -20.32
C GLU A 280 11.17 -2.86 -21.84
N GLU A 281 11.78 -1.80 -22.38
CA GLU A 281 12.04 -1.63 -23.81
C GLU A 281 13.14 -2.57 -24.34
N GLU A 282 14.20 -2.84 -23.55
CA GLU A 282 15.18 -3.88 -23.87
C GLU A 282 14.65 -5.29 -23.64
N SER A 283 13.71 -5.49 -22.70
CA SER A 283 13.11 -6.81 -22.46
C SER A 283 12.13 -7.21 -23.57
N GLU A 284 11.46 -6.25 -24.19
CA GLU A 284 10.65 -6.48 -25.38
C GLU A 284 11.51 -6.87 -26.61
N LYS A 285 12.83 -6.56 -26.58
CA LYS A 285 13.80 -6.88 -27.64
C LYS A 285 14.69 -8.09 -27.33
N LYS A 286 14.78 -8.54 -26.08
CA LYS A 286 15.58 -9.73 -25.71
C LYS A 286 14.71 -10.96 -25.77
N ASP A 287 15.13 -11.90 -26.60
CA ASP A 287 14.59 -13.27 -26.58
C ASP A 287 15.08 -13.96 -25.30
N TYR A 288 14.30 -13.81 -24.23
CA TYR A 288 14.57 -14.44 -22.94
C TYR A 288 14.63 -15.96 -23.03
N LYS A 289 14.00 -16.56 -24.03
CA LYS A 289 14.03 -17.99 -24.29
C LYS A 289 15.41 -18.43 -24.79
N ALA A 290 16.02 -17.63 -25.68
CA ALA A 290 17.41 -17.83 -26.10
C ALA A 290 18.39 -17.62 -24.95
N LEU A 291 18.21 -16.54 -24.18
CA LEU A 291 19.09 -16.23 -23.02
C LEU A 291 19.03 -17.32 -21.93
N CYS A 292 17.87 -17.88 -21.65
CA CYS A 292 17.73 -19.02 -20.72
C CYS A 292 18.39 -20.29 -21.27
N LYS A 293 18.31 -20.53 -22.58
CA LYS A 293 19.00 -21.67 -23.23
C LYS A 293 20.52 -21.52 -23.14
N ASP A 294 21.04 -20.32 -23.37
CA ASP A 294 22.47 -20.03 -23.28
C ASP A 294 23.00 -20.16 -21.83
N LEU A 295 22.27 -19.66 -20.83
CA LEU A 295 22.62 -19.82 -19.42
C LEU A 295 22.62 -21.30 -18.97
N LEU A 296 21.67 -22.09 -19.43
CA LEU A 296 21.60 -23.52 -19.17
C LEU A 296 22.72 -24.30 -19.86
N PHE A 297 23.15 -23.85 -21.04
CA PHE A 297 24.25 -24.46 -21.77
C PHE A 297 25.60 -24.13 -21.14
N LEU A 298 25.80 -22.90 -20.63
CA LEU A 298 27.07 -22.43 -20.03
C LEU A 298 27.30 -22.96 -18.61
N HIS A 299 26.27 -23.33 -17.89
CA HIS A 299 26.36 -23.76 -16.47
C HIS A 299 25.45 -24.95 -16.14
N PRO A 300 25.58 -26.08 -16.86
CA PRO A 300 24.71 -27.23 -16.66
C PRO A 300 24.79 -27.82 -15.24
N GLU A 301 25.95 -27.66 -14.59
CA GLU A 301 26.24 -28.17 -13.24
C GLU A 301 25.59 -27.34 -12.11
N LYS A 302 25.26 -26.08 -12.37
CA LYS A 302 24.70 -25.18 -11.36
C LYS A 302 23.15 -25.22 -11.29
N TYR A 303 22.50 -25.78 -12.30
CA TYR A 303 21.06 -25.79 -12.45
C TYR A 303 20.55 -27.22 -12.62
N THR A 304 20.30 -27.89 -11.52
CA THR A 304 19.49 -29.12 -11.51
C THR A 304 18.03 -28.74 -11.79
N ILE A 305 17.69 -28.53 -13.06
CA ILE A 305 16.31 -28.35 -13.48
C ILE A 305 15.70 -29.74 -13.58
N ALA A 306 14.62 -29.98 -12.85
CA ALA A 306 13.84 -31.20 -13.00
C ALA A 306 13.48 -31.40 -14.47
N LYS A 307 13.51 -32.64 -14.96
CA LYS A 307 13.28 -33.00 -16.37
C LYS A 307 11.97 -32.40 -16.93
N ASP A 308 10.99 -32.13 -16.09
CA ASP A 308 9.69 -31.56 -16.45
C ASP A 308 9.74 -30.09 -16.89
N THR A 309 10.78 -29.34 -16.50
CA THR A 309 10.92 -27.93 -16.91
C THR A 309 11.47 -27.79 -18.35
N LYS A 310 12.09 -28.84 -18.88
CA LYS A 310 12.57 -28.84 -20.27
C LYS A 310 11.44 -28.87 -21.29
N SER A 311 10.31 -29.50 -20.96
CA SER A 311 9.15 -29.60 -21.85
C SER A 311 8.38 -28.29 -22.01
N HIS A 312 8.51 -27.34 -21.06
CA HIS A 312 7.86 -26.03 -21.15
C HIS A 312 8.66 -24.96 -21.88
N LEU A 313 9.93 -25.23 -22.23
CA LEU A 313 10.76 -24.31 -23.00
C LEU A 313 10.66 -24.52 -24.52
N ASP A 314 10.05 -25.62 -24.95
CA ASP A 314 9.89 -25.96 -26.38
C ASP A 314 8.48 -25.63 -26.94
N HIS A 315 7.63 -25.02 -26.14
CA HIS A 315 6.37 -24.44 -26.51
C HIS A 315 6.41 -22.94 -26.23
#